data_a56a6a315b689af09868907c400c02bc
#
_entry.id   a56a6a315b689af09868907c400c02bc
#
_cell.length_a   1.000
_cell.length_b   1.000
_cell.length_c   1.000
_cell.angle_alpha   90.00
_cell.angle_beta   90.00
_cell.angle_gamma   90.00
#
_symmetry.space_group_name_H-M   'P 1'
#
loop_
_entity.id
_entity.type
_entity.pdbx_description
1 polymer ?
#
loop_
_entity_poly.entity_id
_entity_poly.type
_entity_poly.pdbx_seq_one_letter_code
_entity_poly.pdbx_strand_id
1 'polypeptide(L)'
;MGIQILELSAERAVATMPVEGNTQPIGLLHGGAYLVLGETLGSFAANVWAHPNGHAVGIEISASHTKSATKGLVTGTATALSLGKTLTVHEIVVTNEAGERLSTVRITNLIRKTTSPADQE
;
A
#
# COMPACT_ATOMS: atom_id res chain seq x y z
N MET A 1 -2.28 -12.69 5.28
CA MET A 1 -3.55 -11.95 5.14
C MET A 1 -4.25 -12.19 3.81
N GLY A 2 -3.64 -12.91 2.90
CA GLY A 2 -4.24 -13.26 1.63
C GLY A 2 -4.16 -12.16 0.57
N ILE A 3 -3.21 -11.24 0.71
CA ILE A 3 -3.02 -10.17 -0.28
C ILE A 3 -2.44 -10.75 -1.57
N GLN A 4 -3.08 -10.44 -2.71
CA GLN A 4 -2.61 -10.85 -4.03
C GLN A 4 -2.34 -9.61 -4.88
N ILE A 5 -1.10 -9.46 -5.33
CA ILE A 5 -0.73 -8.36 -6.21
C ILE A 5 -1.19 -8.70 -7.63
N LEU A 6 -1.99 -7.83 -8.23
CA LEU A 6 -2.51 -8.01 -9.58
C LEU A 6 -1.76 -7.18 -10.62
N GLU A 7 -1.24 -6.03 -10.20
CA GLU A 7 -0.56 -5.09 -11.07
C GLU A 7 0.46 -4.32 -10.24
N LEU A 8 1.65 -4.08 -10.78
CA LEU A 8 2.70 -3.38 -10.04
C LEU A 8 3.56 -2.52 -10.96
N SER A 9 3.55 -1.22 -10.71
CA SER A 9 4.47 -0.25 -11.28
C SER A 9 4.69 0.86 -10.25
N ALA A 10 5.65 1.73 -10.50
CA ALA A 10 5.88 2.86 -9.59
C ALA A 10 4.67 3.81 -9.56
N GLU A 11 4.00 3.98 -10.69
CA GLU A 11 2.88 4.90 -10.85
C GLU A 11 1.57 4.31 -10.37
N ARG A 12 1.40 2.99 -10.48
CA ARG A 12 0.15 2.32 -10.16
C ARG A 12 0.38 0.89 -9.72
N ALA A 13 -0.30 0.50 -8.66
CA ALA A 13 -0.28 -0.87 -8.16
C ALA A 13 -1.68 -1.27 -7.71
N VAL A 14 -2.05 -2.52 -7.96
CA VAL A 14 -3.37 -3.04 -7.60
C VAL A 14 -3.21 -4.38 -6.89
N ALA A 15 -3.95 -4.56 -5.81
CA ALA A 15 -3.97 -5.83 -5.08
C ALA A 15 -5.36 -6.08 -4.49
N THR A 16 -5.64 -7.34 -4.23
CA THR A 16 -6.85 -7.75 -3.54
C THR A 16 -6.50 -8.35 -2.18
N MET A 17 -7.47 -8.31 -1.26
CA MET A 17 -7.35 -8.92 0.05
C MET A 17 -8.71 -9.44 0.47
N PRO A 18 -8.82 -10.68 0.97
CA PRO A 18 -10.09 -11.18 1.46
C PRO A 18 -10.48 -10.51 2.77
N VAL A 19 -11.76 -10.30 2.97
CA VAL A 19 -12.29 -9.86 4.27
C VAL A 19 -12.18 -10.99 5.27
N GLU A 20 -12.52 -12.22 4.86
CA GLU A 20 -12.41 -13.40 5.72
C GLU A 20 -10.97 -13.57 6.23
N GLY A 21 -10.83 -13.80 7.52
CA GLY A 21 -9.55 -13.93 8.18
C GLY A 21 -8.91 -12.60 8.61
N ASN A 22 -9.49 -11.48 8.22
CA ASN A 22 -8.97 -10.14 8.52
C ASN A 22 -10.00 -9.27 9.26
N THR A 23 -10.95 -9.90 9.91
CA THR A 23 -12.04 -9.19 10.60
C THR A 23 -11.75 -8.95 12.07
N GLN A 24 -12.38 -7.91 12.59
CA GLN A 24 -12.51 -7.70 14.02
C GLN A 24 -13.60 -8.63 14.60
N PRO A 25 -13.75 -8.74 15.93
CA PRO A 25 -14.69 -9.70 16.54
C PRO A 25 -16.14 -9.59 16.09
N ILE A 26 -16.60 -8.43 15.63
CA ILE A 26 -17.99 -8.25 15.17
C ILE A 26 -18.16 -8.49 13.67
N GLY A 27 -17.16 -9.06 12.99
CA GLY A 27 -17.26 -9.48 11.59
C GLY A 27 -16.96 -8.42 10.55
N LEU A 28 -16.57 -7.22 10.94
CA LEU A 28 -16.17 -6.16 10.01
C LEU A 28 -14.68 -6.28 9.71
N LEU A 29 -14.26 -5.91 8.50
CA LEU A 29 -12.84 -5.86 8.15
C LEU A 29 -12.14 -4.93 9.13
N HIS A 30 -11.03 -5.41 9.71
CA HIS A 30 -10.27 -4.64 10.70
C HIS A 30 -9.66 -3.40 10.03
N GLY A 31 -9.79 -2.23 10.68
CA GLY A 31 -9.21 -0.99 10.15
C GLY A 31 -7.72 -1.09 9.87
N GLY A 32 -6.98 -1.80 10.71
CA GLY A 32 -5.54 -2.06 10.49
C GLY A 32 -5.25 -2.85 9.22
N ALA A 33 -6.21 -3.66 8.75
CA ALA A 33 -6.02 -4.42 7.52
C ALA A 33 -5.95 -3.50 6.29
N TYR A 34 -6.70 -2.41 6.28
CA TYR A 34 -6.59 -1.41 5.20
C TYR A 34 -5.21 -0.77 5.18
N LEU A 35 -4.64 -0.50 6.36
CA LEU A 35 -3.30 0.07 6.48
C LEU A 35 -2.25 -0.90 5.96
N VAL A 36 -2.36 -2.19 6.28
CA VAL A 36 -1.42 -3.20 5.81
C VAL A 36 -1.49 -3.33 4.28
N LEU A 37 -2.71 -3.35 3.72
CA LEU A 37 -2.90 -3.39 2.26
C LEU A 37 -2.28 -2.17 1.60
N GLY A 38 -2.54 -0.99 2.15
CA GLY A 38 -2.00 0.28 1.63
C GLY A 38 -0.49 0.35 1.74
N GLU A 39 0.07 -0.05 2.88
CA GLU A 39 1.52 -0.08 3.08
C GLU A 39 2.19 -1.05 2.12
N THR A 40 1.61 -2.24 1.93
CA THR A 40 2.15 -3.24 1.02
C THR A 40 2.23 -2.69 -0.40
N LEU A 41 1.13 -2.13 -0.90
CA LEU A 41 1.07 -1.58 -2.26
C LEU A 41 2.00 -0.38 -2.44
N GLY A 42 1.93 0.57 -1.52
CA GLY A 42 2.74 1.79 -1.61
C GLY A 42 4.22 1.50 -1.49
N SER A 43 4.59 0.57 -0.62
CA SER A 43 5.98 0.16 -0.43
C SER A 43 6.52 -0.56 -1.66
N PHE A 44 5.75 -1.47 -2.25
CA PHE A 44 6.18 -2.17 -3.46
C PHE A 44 6.33 -1.21 -4.63
N ALA A 45 5.38 -0.30 -4.83
CA ALA A 45 5.45 0.70 -5.89
C ALA A 45 6.67 1.62 -5.70
N ALA A 46 6.92 2.05 -4.46
CA ALA A 46 8.08 2.89 -4.15
C ALA A 46 9.40 2.14 -4.39
N ASN A 47 9.44 0.85 -4.09
CA ASN A 47 10.63 0.04 -4.34
C ASN A 47 10.88 -0.20 -5.84
N VAL A 48 9.82 -0.30 -6.66
CA VAL A 48 9.96 -0.31 -8.11
C VAL A 48 10.62 0.98 -8.58
N TRP A 49 10.19 2.12 -8.03
CA TRP A 49 10.76 3.42 -8.35
C TRP A 49 12.23 3.53 -7.95
N ALA A 50 12.58 3.01 -6.78
CA ALA A 50 13.94 3.08 -6.24
C ALA A 50 14.93 2.13 -6.90
N HIS A 51 14.43 1.01 -7.47
CA HIS A 51 15.27 -0.03 -8.09
C HIS A 51 15.93 0.50 -9.37
N PRO A 52 17.19 0.16 -9.68
CA PRO A 52 18.07 -0.77 -8.96
C PRO A 52 18.98 -0.10 -7.91
N ASN A 53 18.98 1.22 -7.83
CA ASN A 53 20.01 1.96 -7.08
C ASN A 53 19.63 2.25 -5.61
N GLY A 54 18.50 1.76 -5.17
CA GLY A 54 18.06 2.00 -3.82
C GLY A 54 16.88 1.14 -3.42
N HIS A 55 16.35 1.46 -2.26
CA HIS A 55 15.15 0.85 -1.71
C HIS A 55 14.33 1.91 -0.98
N ALA A 56 13.06 1.60 -0.72
CA ALA A 56 12.14 2.51 -0.06
C ALA A 56 11.85 2.05 1.37
N VAL A 57 11.74 3.01 2.28
CA VAL A 57 11.39 2.78 3.68
C VAL A 57 10.19 3.65 4.02
N GLY A 58 9.12 3.07 4.51
CA GLY A 58 7.94 3.82 4.93
C GLY A 58 8.24 4.67 6.15
N ILE A 59 7.91 5.97 6.08
CA ILE A 59 8.14 6.91 7.17
C ILE A 59 6.86 7.51 7.70
N GLU A 60 5.76 7.41 6.98
CA GLU A 60 4.47 7.89 7.43
C GLU A 60 3.37 7.14 6.71
N ILE A 61 2.33 6.76 7.43
CA ILE A 61 1.12 6.19 6.85
C ILE A 61 -0.10 6.74 7.59
N SER A 62 -1.13 7.08 6.83
CA SER A 62 -2.39 7.55 7.39
C SER A 62 -3.54 6.95 6.59
N ALA A 63 -4.72 6.88 7.21
CA ALA A 63 -5.89 6.33 6.57
C ALA A 63 -7.16 6.97 7.12
N SER A 64 -8.17 7.07 6.24
CA SER A 64 -9.54 7.39 6.60
C SER A 64 -10.42 6.26 6.15
N HIS A 65 -11.10 5.61 7.08
CA HIS A 65 -12.06 4.54 6.78
C HIS A 65 -13.45 5.14 6.74
N THR A 66 -14.10 5.02 5.59
CA THR A 66 -15.39 5.68 5.36
C THR A 66 -16.55 4.72 5.25
N LYS A 67 -16.30 3.43 5.04
CA LYS A 67 -17.33 2.40 4.94
C LYS A 67 -16.73 1.04 5.34
N SER A 68 -17.53 0.19 5.96
CA SER A 68 -17.10 -1.12 6.40
C SER A 68 -17.27 -2.18 5.32
N ALA A 69 -16.46 -3.23 5.37
CA ALA A 69 -16.62 -4.43 4.56
C ALA A 69 -16.87 -5.62 5.48
N THR A 70 -17.81 -6.48 5.10
CA THR A 70 -18.21 -7.65 5.88
C THR A 70 -17.91 -8.98 5.21
N LYS A 71 -17.69 -8.98 3.90
CA LYS A 71 -17.49 -10.21 3.12
C LYS A 71 -16.78 -9.91 1.80
N GLY A 72 -16.33 -10.95 1.15
CA GLY A 72 -15.77 -10.90 -0.18
C GLY A 72 -14.34 -10.40 -0.23
N LEU A 73 -13.98 -9.80 -1.34
CA LEU A 73 -12.67 -9.21 -1.56
C LEU A 73 -12.75 -7.70 -1.53
N VAL A 74 -11.71 -7.08 -0.99
CA VAL A 74 -11.49 -5.65 -1.19
C VAL A 74 -10.32 -5.47 -2.14
N THR A 75 -10.36 -4.40 -2.93
CA THR A 75 -9.31 -4.09 -3.90
C THR A 75 -8.66 -2.76 -3.52
N GLY A 76 -7.35 -2.80 -3.37
CA GLY A 76 -6.55 -1.58 -3.19
C GLY A 76 -5.95 -1.15 -4.51
N THR A 77 -6.06 0.12 -4.82
CA THR A 77 -5.45 0.73 -6.01
C THR A 77 -4.56 1.88 -5.55
N ALA A 78 -3.26 1.69 -5.70
CA ALA A 78 -2.27 2.71 -5.38
C ALA A 78 -1.98 3.56 -6.62
N THR A 79 -1.94 4.87 -6.43
CA THR A 79 -1.59 5.82 -7.47
C THR A 79 -0.51 6.74 -6.91
N ALA A 80 0.55 6.95 -7.67
CA ALA A 80 1.62 7.86 -7.26
C ALA A 80 1.12 9.31 -7.26
N LEU A 81 1.30 9.99 -6.15
CA LEU A 81 1.08 11.43 -6.05
C LEU A 81 2.38 12.18 -6.32
N SER A 82 3.50 11.60 -5.93
CA SER A 82 4.82 12.19 -6.14
C SER A 82 5.87 11.08 -6.19
N LEU A 83 6.73 11.14 -7.18
CA LEU A 83 7.87 10.23 -7.33
C LEU A 83 9.14 11.07 -7.38
N GLY A 84 9.72 11.31 -6.21
CA GLY A 84 10.90 12.15 -6.06
C GLY A 84 12.18 11.35 -5.86
N LYS A 85 13.30 12.05 -5.80
CA LYS A 85 14.60 11.44 -5.54
C LYS A 85 14.75 10.98 -4.09
N THR A 86 14.10 11.69 -3.18
CA THR A 86 14.22 11.45 -1.74
C THR A 86 12.94 10.85 -1.16
N LEU A 87 11.78 11.30 -1.64
CA LEU A 87 10.48 10.88 -1.13
C LEU A 87 9.57 10.43 -2.26
N THR A 88 8.74 9.43 -1.95
CA THR A 88 7.60 9.07 -2.80
C THR A 88 6.34 9.16 -1.96
N VAL A 89 5.24 9.55 -2.58
CA VAL A 89 3.93 9.58 -1.93
C VAL A 89 2.94 8.84 -2.83
N HIS A 90 2.24 7.89 -2.25
CA HIS A 90 1.17 7.15 -2.93
C HIS A 90 -0.11 7.28 -2.15
N GLU A 91 -1.22 7.37 -2.89
CA GLU A 91 -2.57 7.26 -2.33
C GLU A 91 -3.12 5.90 -2.74
N ILE A 92 -3.71 5.19 -1.79
CA ILE A 92 -4.32 3.89 -2.03
C ILE A 92 -5.81 4.01 -1.72
N VAL A 93 -6.64 3.80 -2.72
CA VAL A 93 -8.09 3.75 -2.56
C VAL A 93 -8.48 2.28 -2.44
N VAL A 94 -9.19 1.94 -1.37
CA VAL A 94 -9.68 0.59 -1.15
C VAL A 94 -11.17 0.55 -1.42
N THR A 95 -11.59 -0.37 -2.29
CA THR A 95 -12.98 -0.51 -2.70
C THR A 95 -13.49 -1.92 -2.42
N ASN A 96 -14.82 -2.06 -2.28
CA ASN A 96 -15.47 -3.37 -2.19
C ASN A 96 -15.79 -3.90 -3.60
N GLU A 97 -16.44 -5.06 -3.67
CA GLU A 97 -16.78 -5.69 -4.95
C GLU A 97 -17.81 -4.89 -5.75
N ALA A 98 -18.57 -4.03 -5.10
CA ALA A 98 -19.51 -3.12 -5.77
C ALA A 98 -18.84 -1.83 -6.27
N GLY A 99 -17.53 -1.67 -6.04
CA GLY A 99 -16.80 -0.47 -6.43
C GLY A 99 -16.93 0.70 -5.47
N GLU A 100 -17.54 0.50 -4.31
CA GLU A 100 -17.69 1.55 -3.32
C GLU A 100 -16.38 1.77 -2.56
N ARG A 101 -16.04 3.04 -2.32
CA ARG A 101 -14.84 3.37 -1.55
C ARG A 101 -15.06 3.05 -0.07
N LEU A 102 -14.12 2.27 0.49
CA LEU A 102 -14.15 1.87 1.88
C LEU A 102 -13.13 2.64 2.71
N SER A 103 -11.97 2.90 2.14
CA SER A 103 -10.86 3.55 2.82
C SER A 103 -9.98 4.28 1.84
N THR A 104 -9.34 5.33 2.31
CA THR A 104 -8.29 6.05 1.58
C THR A 104 -7.05 6.04 2.46
N VAL A 105 -5.98 5.45 1.94
CA VAL A 105 -4.70 5.34 2.63
C VAL A 105 -3.68 6.20 1.90
N ARG A 106 -2.80 6.84 2.64
CA ARG A 106 -1.70 7.60 2.06
C ARG A 106 -0.42 7.17 2.74
N ILE A 107 0.61 6.89 1.95
CA ILE A 107 1.91 6.49 2.48
C ILE A 107 3.02 7.33 1.84
N THR A 108 3.96 7.74 2.68
CA THR A 108 5.18 8.40 2.25
C THR A 108 6.35 7.46 2.53
N ASN A 109 7.18 7.26 1.52
CA ASN A 109 8.39 6.45 1.63
C ASN A 109 9.62 7.32 1.43
N LEU A 110 10.67 7.03 2.20
CA LEU A 110 11.99 7.62 2.04
C LEU A 110 12.79 6.70 1.11
N ILE A 111 13.38 7.29 0.08
CA ILE A 111 14.23 6.54 -0.85
C ILE A 111 15.66 6.58 -0.31
N ARG A 112 16.23 5.42 -0.07
CA ARG A 112 17.60 5.27 0.40
C ARG A 112 18.42 4.60 -0.67
N LYS A 113 19.55 5.21 -1.02
CA LYS A 113 20.45 4.65 -2.01
C LYS A 113 21.14 3.41 -1.45
N THR A 114 21.22 2.37 -2.28
CA THR A 114 22.01 1.20 -1.95
C THR A 114 23.48 1.55 -2.14
N THR A 115 24.27 1.38 -1.08
CA THR A 115 25.71 1.61 -1.15
C THR A 115 26.43 0.29 -1.40
N SER A 116 27.56 0.36 -2.10
CA SER A 116 28.45 -0.80 -2.24
C SER A 116 29.12 -1.08 -0.89
N PRO A 117 29.63 -2.31 -0.67
CA PRO A 117 30.38 -2.59 0.55
C PRO A 117 31.56 -1.64 0.79
N ALA A 118 32.19 -1.16 -0.27
CA ALA A 118 33.28 -0.20 -0.16
C ALA A 118 32.83 1.15 0.38
N ASP A 119 31.58 1.55 0.07
CA ASP A 119 31.04 2.84 0.53
C ASP A 119 30.55 2.77 1.97
N GLN A 120 30.44 1.58 2.53
CA GLN A 120 29.96 1.37 3.89
C GLN A 120 31.08 1.32 4.93
N GLU A 121 32.31 1.31 4.49
CA GLU A 121 33.49 1.23 5.36
C GLU A 121 33.90 2.57 5.98
#